data_4e0d774c6b265b3000e43d5d513f5471
#
_entry.id   4e0d774c6b265b3000e43d5d513f5471
#
_cell.length_a   1.000
_cell.length_b   1.000
_cell.length_c   1.000
_cell.angle_alpha   90.00
_cell.angle_beta   90.00
_cell.angle_gamma   90.00
#
_symmetry.space_group_name_H-M   'P 1'
#
loop_
_entity.id
_entity.type
_entity.pdbx_description
1 polymer ?
#
loop_
_entity_poly.entity_id
_entity_poly.type
_entity_poly.pdbx_seq_one_letter_code
_entity_poly.pdbx_strand_id
1 'polypeptide(L)'
;MNKLLIFFVALLSTNSWGYNSEINKGDWILRSGYTFLLPQFSNDSQIGMARFGMPTFSFSYLMTDNIGIEFLTGLPSEIDIYNKSMGEEAKIASFISLSPNATMQYYFKPKNYDFRPYVGLGLIYSSFHKEKSLGILSGANFKLKKSLDPIFQTGFDYVVNEKISLNLDVRKLKTSSGASVTELHKTIMGPYAPQRIDYEMGMQPLTVSLNFTWLFHNPKKFRERRSLQERVTLKQKRKTIKAIRDI
;
A
#
# COMPACT_ATOMS: atom_id res chain seq x y z
N MET A 1 -9.57 5.90 21.98
CA MET A 1 -8.69 4.89 21.37
C MET A 1 -9.14 3.44 21.59
N ASN A 2 -9.87 3.12 22.65
CA ASN A 2 -10.20 1.73 23.01
C ASN A 2 -11.42 1.10 22.27
N LYS A 3 -12.32 1.91 21.70
CA LYS A 3 -13.54 1.36 21.03
C LYS A 3 -13.28 0.81 19.63
N LEU A 4 -12.30 1.34 18.89
CA LEU A 4 -11.93 0.86 17.56
C LEU A 4 -11.18 -0.49 17.64
N LEU A 5 -10.34 -0.66 18.66
CA LEU A 5 -9.58 -1.89 18.92
C LEU A 5 -10.50 -3.05 19.33
N ILE A 6 -11.56 -2.75 20.13
CA ILE A 6 -12.56 -3.73 20.57
C ILE A 6 -13.42 -4.20 19.38
N PHE A 7 -13.75 -3.30 18.46
CA PHE A 7 -14.49 -3.66 17.24
C PHE A 7 -13.68 -4.57 16.31
N PHE A 8 -12.36 -4.36 16.24
CA PHE A 8 -11.46 -5.20 15.46
C PHE A 8 -11.27 -6.60 16.06
N VAL A 9 -11.20 -6.70 17.40
CA VAL A 9 -11.08 -7.99 18.13
C VAL A 9 -12.40 -8.77 18.08
N ALA A 10 -13.55 -8.10 18.13
CA ALA A 10 -14.85 -8.76 18.02
C ALA A 10 -15.13 -9.35 16.62
N LEU A 11 -14.57 -8.80 15.56
CA LEU A 11 -14.63 -9.37 14.21
C LEU A 11 -13.78 -10.64 14.04
N LEU A 12 -12.79 -10.86 14.91
CA LEU A 12 -11.93 -12.04 14.91
C LEU A 12 -12.57 -13.28 15.55
N SER A 13 -13.72 -13.13 16.23
CA SER A 13 -14.37 -14.22 16.97
C SER A 13 -15.56 -14.87 16.25
N THR A 14 -15.83 -14.51 15.00
CA THR A 14 -16.89 -15.18 14.23
C THR A 14 -16.38 -16.50 13.65
N ASN A 15 -17.02 -17.56 14.06
CA ASN A 15 -16.84 -18.95 13.66
C ASN A 15 -16.25 -19.13 12.25
N SER A 16 -15.08 -19.74 12.18
CA SER A 16 -14.45 -20.19 10.94
C SER A 16 -15.32 -21.27 10.28
N TRP A 17 -16.25 -20.85 9.48
CA TRP A 17 -16.78 -21.69 8.43
C TRP A 17 -15.68 -21.80 7.42
N GLY A 18 -15.05 -22.99 7.30
CA GLY A 18 -13.91 -23.22 6.44
C GLY A 18 -14.23 -22.89 4.98
N TYR A 19 -14.09 -21.62 4.64
CA TYR A 19 -14.14 -21.14 3.26
C TYR A 19 -12.80 -21.46 2.60
N ASN A 20 -12.86 -22.34 1.62
CA ASN A 20 -11.71 -22.69 0.79
C ASN A 20 -11.43 -21.57 -0.23
N SER A 21 -10.99 -20.42 0.27
CA SER A 21 -10.71 -19.22 -0.55
C SER A 21 -9.23 -19.18 -1.00
N GLU A 22 -8.73 -20.30 -1.49
CA GLU A 22 -7.37 -20.35 -2.04
C GLU A 22 -7.23 -19.41 -3.23
N ILE A 23 -6.17 -18.59 -3.22
CA ILE A 23 -5.74 -17.84 -4.41
C ILE A 23 -4.98 -18.78 -5.34
N ASN A 24 -5.15 -18.60 -6.63
CA ASN A 24 -4.54 -19.48 -7.64
C ASN A 24 -4.08 -18.70 -8.86
N LYS A 25 -3.22 -19.35 -9.64
CA LYS A 25 -2.81 -18.84 -10.94
C LYS A 25 -4.01 -18.38 -11.78
N GLY A 26 -3.94 -17.15 -12.27
CA GLY A 26 -4.97 -16.53 -13.12
C GLY A 26 -6.07 -15.82 -12.33
N ASP A 27 -6.01 -15.80 -11.00
CA ASP A 27 -6.91 -14.99 -10.18
C ASP A 27 -6.51 -13.52 -10.20
N TRP A 28 -7.50 -12.64 -10.06
CA TRP A 28 -7.30 -11.21 -9.90
C TRP A 28 -7.69 -10.79 -8.49
N ILE A 29 -6.91 -9.90 -7.93
CA ILE A 29 -7.15 -9.30 -6.62
C ILE A 29 -7.28 -7.79 -6.82
N LEU A 30 -8.42 -7.22 -6.45
CA LEU A 30 -8.65 -5.79 -6.40
C LEU A 30 -8.64 -5.34 -4.94
N ARG A 31 -7.88 -4.29 -4.62
CA ARG A 31 -7.89 -3.68 -3.29
C ARG A 31 -8.25 -2.21 -3.38
N SER A 32 -9.05 -1.75 -2.42
CA SER A 32 -9.35 -0.34 -2.23
C SER A 32 -9.33 -0.03 -0.75
N GLY A 33 -8.70 1.06 -0.37
CA GLY A 33 -8.57 1.42 1.03
C GLY A 33 -7.94 2.77 1.27
N TYR A 34 -7.36 2.91 2.43
CA TYR A 34 -6.74 4.14 2.89
C TYR A 34 -5.32 3.88 3.33
N THR A 35 -4.38 4.65 2.80
CA THR A 35 -2.95 4.55 3.08
C THR A 35 -2.50 5.76 3.88
N PHE A 36 -1.83 5.52 5.00
CA PHE A 36 -1.14 6.52 5.81
C PHE A 36 0.33 6.52 5.44
N LEU A 37 0.86 7.69 5.11
CA LEU A 37 2.29 7.90 4.89
C LEU A 37 2.91 8.50 6.15
N LEU A 38 3.94 7.82 6.64
CA LEU A 38 4.75 8.18 7.78
C LEU A 38 6.15 8.56 7.28
N PRO A 39 6.42 9.86 7.09
CA PRO A 39 7.72 10.30 6.58
C PRO A 39 8.83 9.99 7.60
N GLN A 40 9.95 9.46 7.11
CA GLN A 40 11.16 9.26 7.90
C GLN A 40 12.32 9.96 7.15
N PHE A 41 12.85 11.00 7.77
CA PHE A 41 14.03 11.72 7.29
C PHE A 41 15.26 11.26 8.07
N SER A 42 16.46 11.49 7.53
CA SER A 42 17.67 11.37 8.31
C SER A 42 17.64 12.36 9.49
N ASN A 43 18.29 12.01 10.60
CA ASN A 43 18.25 12.81 11.83
C ASN A 43 18.77 14.24 11.64
N ASP A 44 19.67 14.47 10.68
CA ASP A 44 20.28 15.78 10.40
C ASP A 44 19.43 16.66 9.45
N SER A 45 18.30 16.15 8.94
CA SER A 45 17.47 16.92 8.03
C SER A 45 16.69 18.00 8.78
N GLN A 46 16.91 19.26 8.39
CA GLN A 46 16.12 20.41 8.86
C GLN A 46 14.73 20.49 8.21
N ILE A 47 14.48 19.64 7.21
CA ILE A 47 13.23 19.60 6.47
C ILE A 47 12.34 18.50 7.05
N GLY A 48 11.07 18.80 7.23
CA GLY A 48 10.01 17.89 7.63
C GLY A 48 8.89 17.83 6.59
N MET A 49 8.13 16.76 6.62
CA MET A 49 6.92 16.58 5.84
C MET A 49 5.81 16.15 6.79
N ALA A 50 4.62 16.71 6.64
CA ALA A 50 3.48 16.31 7.44
C ALA A 50 3.09 14.85 7.15
N ARG A 51 2.62 14.16 8.18
CA ARG A 51 1.96 12.87 7.99
C ARG A 51 0.65 13.10 7.27
N PHE A 52 0.36 12.30 6.27
CA PHE A 52 -0.90 12.43 5.55
C PHE A 52 -1.45 11.05 5.18
N GLY A 53 -2.71 11.04 4.83
CA GLY A 53 -3.37 9.84 4.35
C GLY A 53 -4.11 10.11 3.05
N MET A 54 -4.25 9.07 2.24
CA MET A 54 -4.92 9.14 0.95
C MET A 54 -5.64 7.84 0.62
N PRO A 55 -6.77 7.91 -0.11
CA PRO A 55 -7.37 6.73 -0.71
C PRO A 55 -6.42 6.11 -1.72
N THR A 56 -6.34 4.78 -1.71
CA THR A 56 -5.51 4.00 -2.63
C THR A 56 -6.28 2.86 -3.25
N PHE A 57 -5.88 2.50 -4.47
CA PHE A 57 -6.42 1.39 -5.23
C PHE A 57 -5.28 0.55 -5.76
N SER A 58 -5.42 -0.77 -5.69
CA SER A 58 -4.49 -1.67 -6.35
C SER A 58 -5.21 -2.82 -7.04
N PHE A 59 -4.57 -3.34 -8.06
CA PHE A 59 -4.97 -4.58 -8.70
C PHE A 59 -3.75 -5.49 -8.84
N SER A 60 -3.95 -6.76 -8.53
CA SER A 60 -2.91 -7.79 -8.65
C SER A 60 -3.39 -8.91 -9.53
N TYR A 61 -2.48 -9.47 -10.32
CA TYR A 61 -2.69 -10.67 -11.12
C TYR A 61 -1.77 -11.78 -10.64
N LEU A 62 -2.30 -12.95 -10.38
CA LEU A 62 -1.55 -14.11 -9.95
C LEU A 62 -0.98 -14.88 -11.14
N MET A 63 0.32 -14.73 -11.38
CA MET A 63 1.04 -15.44 -12.43
C MET A 63 1.24 -16.94 -12.12
N THR A 64 1.40 -17.24 -10.84
CA THR A 64 1.45 -18.60 -10.29
C THR A 64 0.52 -18.69 -9.10
N ASP A 65 0.45 -19.83 -8.45
CA ASP A 65 -0.34 -19.99 -7.24
C ASP A 65 0.23 -19.19 -6.04
N ASN A 66 1.48 -18.75 -6.09
CA ASN A 66 2.14 -18.02 -5.01
C ASN A 66 2.68 -16.66 -5.43
N ILE A 67 2.85 -16.40 -6.74
CA ILE A 67 3.46 -15.16 -7.23
C ILE A 67 2.44 -14.33 -7.97
N GLY A 68 2.30 -13.07 -7.57
CA GLY A 68 1.48 -12.06 -8.24
C GLY A 68 2.28 -10.81 -8.58
N ILE A 69 1.77 -10.05 -9.54
CA ILE A 69 2.20 -8.68 -9.83
C ILE A 69 1.08 -7.75 -9.41
N GLU A 70 1.40 -6.77 -8.60
CA GLU A 70 0.48 -5.72 -8.16
C GLU A 70 0.87 -4.37 -8.77
N PHE A 71 -0.14 -3.62 -9.17
CA PHE A 71 -0.05 -2.19 -9.47
C PHE A 71 -0.91 -1.43 -8.48
N LEU A 72 -0.31 -0.45 -7.80
CA LEU A 72 -0.99 0.42 -6.84
C LEU A 72 -0.83 1.87 -7.24
N THR A 73 -1.90 2.65 -7.07
CA THR A 73 -1.88 4.11 -7.15
C THR A 73 -2.75 4.72 -6.05
N GLY A 74 -2.34 5.87 -5.54
CA GLY A 74 -3.15 6.73 -4.70
C GLY A 74 -3.80 7.85 -5.51
N LEU A 75 -4.79 8.52 -4.92
CA LEU A 75 -5.27 9.77 -5.47
C LEU A 75 -4.21 10.87 -5.29
N PRO A 76 -4.10 11.81 -6.25
CA PRO A 76 -3.21 12.95 -6.11
C PRO A 76 -3.49 13.70 -4.82
N SER A 77 -2.48 13.87 -3.98
CA SER A 77 -2.61 14.50 -2.66
C SER A 77 -1.63 15.65 -2.52
N GLU A 78 -2.10 16.76 -1.95
CA GLU A 78 -1.25 17.89 -1.60
C GLU A 78 -0.44 17.56 -0.35
N ILE A 79 0.85 17.83 -0.42
CA ILE A 79 1.83 17.52 0.63
C ILE A 79 2.56 18.80 0.99
N ASP A 80 2.60 19.10 2.29
CA ASP A 80 3.30 20.24 2.83
C ASP A 80 4.68 19.86 3.34
N ILE A 81 5.67 20.71 3.02
CA ILE A 81 7.02 20.69 3.57
C ILE A 81 7.16 21.82 4.57
N TYR A 82 7.75 21.55 5.71
CA TYR A 82 8.02 22.54 6.74
C TYR A 82 9.47 22.52 7.21
N ASN A 83 9.91 23.61 7.82
CA ASN A 83 11.20 23.69 8.46
C ASN A 83 11.08 23.23 9.93
N LYS A 84 11.77 22.15 10.28
CA LYS A 84 11.72 21.58 11.65
C LYS A 84 12.17 22.53 12.74
N SER A 85 13.13 23.41 12.44
CA SER A 85 13.64 24.40 13.42
C SER A 85 12.61 25.50 13.75
N MET A 86 11.62 25.69 12.88
CA MET A 86 10.59 26.72 13.00
C MET A 86 9.21 26.14 13.41
N GLY A 87 9.10 24.81 13.54
CA GLY A 87 7.87 24.10 13.86
C GLY A 87 7.06 23.66 12.62
N GLU A 88 6.10 22.78 12.82
CA GLU A 88 5.28 22.19 11.74
C GLU A 88 4.36 23.22 11.05
N GLU A 89 4.06 24.35 11.69
CA GLU A 89 3.26 25.43 11.11
C GLU A 89 4.05 26.29 10.12
N ALA A 90 5.40 26.24 10.18
CA ALA A 90 6.28 26.98 9.28
C ALA A 90 6.43 26.28 7.93
N LYS A 91 5.35 26.23 7.15
CA LYS A 91 5.35 25.68 5.80
C LYS A 91 6.28 26.49 4.89
N ILE A 92 7.17 25.78 4.18
CA ILE A 92 8.12 26.39 3.25
C ILE A 92 7.85 26.02 1.79
N ALA A 93 7.16 24.91 1.56
CA ALA A 93 6.71 24.51 0.22
C ALA A 93 5.50 23.60 0.29
N SER A 94 4.73 23.51 -0.80
CA SER A 94 3.73 22.48 -1.02
C SER A 94 3.78 21.95 -2.45
N PHE A 95 3.32 20.73 -2.66
CA PHE A 95 3.24 20.10 -3.97
C PHE A 95 2.16 19.00 -4.00
N ILE A 96 1.71 18.66 -5.20
CA ILE A 96 0.84 17.49 -5.41
C ILE A 96 1.72 16.32 -5.85
N SER A 97 1.62 15.20 -5.13
CA SER A 97 2.31 13.95 -5.46
C SER A 97 1.38 12.96 -6.14
N LEU A 98 1.90 12.29 -7.17
CA LEU A 98 1.31 11.09 -7.77
C LEU A 98 2.43 10.05 -7.89
N SER A 99 2.27 8.94 -7.17
CA SER A 99 3.34 7.95 -7.00
C SER A 99 2.84 6.52 -7.24
N PRO A 100 2.52 6.15 -8.50
CA PRO A 100 2.18 4.77 -8.84
C PRO A 100 3.36 3.85 -8.59
N ASN A 101 3.06 2.62 -8.20
CA ASN A 101 4.09 1.61 -7.98
C ASN A 101 3.66 0.24 -8.50
N ALA A 102 4.66 -0.59 -8.79
CA ALA A 102 4.50 -1.97 -9.21
C ALA A 102 5.35 -2.87 -8.33
N THR A 103 4.77 -3.93 -7.79
CA THR A 103 5.44 -4.89 -6.92
C THR A 103 5.18 -6.32 -7.37
N MET A 104 6.21 -7.15 -7.29
CA MET A 104 6.07 -8.60 -7.35
C MET A 104 5.86 -9.11 -5.94
N GLN A 105 4.77 -9.84 -5.72
CA GLN A 105 4.35 -10.36 -4.41
C GLN A 105 4.50 -11.87 -4.37
N TYR A 106 5.03 -12.38 -3.26
CA TYR A 106 5.04 -13.79 -2.94
C TYR A 106 4.08 -14.07 -1.77
N TYR A 107 3.04 -14.85 -2.03
CA TYR A 107 2.03 -15.26 -1.07
C TYR A 107 2.43 -16.56 -0.39
N PHE A 108 2.53 -16.55 0.92
CA PHE A 108 2.64 -17.74 1.74
C PHE A 108 1.25 -18.35 1.89
N LYS A 109 1.09 -19.62 1.53
CA LYS A 109 -0.20 -20.32 1.64
C LYS A 109 -0.17 -21.27 2.84
N PRO A 110 -0.51 -20.83 4.02
CA PRO A 110 -0.73 -21.76 5.12
C PRO A 110 -1.96 -22.62 4.80
N LYS A 111 -1.81 -23.93 4.90
CA LYS A 111 -2.94 -24.85 4.78
C LYS A 111 -3.93 -24.58 5.93
N ASN A 112 -5.20 -24.38 5.63
CA ASN A 112 -6.30 -24.24 6.58
C ASN A 112 -6.37 -22.93 7.39
N TYR A 113 -5.88 -21.80 6.88
CA TYR A 113 -6.01 -20.52 7.57
C TYR A 113 -6.67 -19.46 6.68
N ASP A 114 -7.56 -18.68 7.29
CA ASP A 114 -8.17 -17.49 6.69
C ASP A 114 -7.16 -16.32 6.59
N PHE A 115 -5.90 -16.58 6.87
CA PHE A 115 -4.80 -15.62 6.92
C PHE A 115 -3.79 -15.91 5.81
N ARG A 116 -3.57 -14.93 4.93
CA ARG A 116 -2.68 -15.03 3.76
C ARG A 116 -1.60 -13.97 3.81
N PRO A 117 -0.48 -14.24 4.49
CA PRO A 117 0.65 -13.31 4.51
C PRO A 117 1.38 -13.31 3.16
N TYR A 118 1.99 -12.16 2.84
CA TYR A 118 2.80 -11.99 1.66
C TYR A 118 3.95 -11.02 1.89
N VAL A 119 4.96 -11.12 1.05
CA VAL A 119 6.05 -10.15 0.92
C VAL A 119 6.17 -9.72 -0.53
N GLY A 120 6.71 -8.54 -0.77
CA GLY A 120 6.85 -8.01 -2.12
C GLY A 120 8.06 -7.11 -2.28
N LEU A 121 8.53 -7.05 -3.51
CA LEU A 121 9.58 -6.15 -3.98
C LEU A 121 9.13 -5.47 -5.26
N GLY A 122 9.52 -4.22 -5.45
CA GLY A 122 9.13 -3.50 -6.64
C GLY A 122 9.74 -2.12 -6.77
N LEU A 123 9.11 -1.32 -7.61
CA LEU A 123 9.52 0.04 -7.93
C LEU A 123 8.34 1.00 -7.77
N ILE A 124 8.63 2.19 -7.29
CA ILE A 124 7.71 3.32 -7.21
C ILE A 124 8.23 4.46 -8.08
N TYR A 125 7.37 4.99 -8.93
CA TYR A 125 7.64 6.17 -9.73
C TYR A 125 6.99 7.39 -9.09
N SER A 126 7.81 8.30 -8.56
CA SER A 126 7.33 9.52 -7.92
C SER A 126 7.35 10.69 -8.90
N SER A 127 6.19 11.31 -9.09
CA SER A 127 6.03 12.52 -9.88
C SER A 127 5.37 13.62 -9.05
N PHE A 128 5.80 14.86 -9.26
CA PHE A 128 5.39 16.01 -8.48
C PHE A 128 4.83 17.08 -9.40
N HIS A 129 3.79 17.75 -8.95
CA HIS A 129 3.06 18.74 -9.72
C HIS A 129 2.63 19.91 -8.82
N LYS A 130 2.40 21.07 -9.41
CA LYS A 130 1.92 22.28 -8.73
C LYS A 130 2.77 22.64 -7.52
N GLU A 131 4.09 22.54 -7.66
CA GLU A 131 5.01 22.93 -6.61
C GLU A 131 4.89 24.42 -6.33
N LYS A 132 4.76 24.77 -5.06
CA LYS A 132 4.63 26.15 -4.58
C LYS A 132 5.65 26.40 -3.49
N SER A 133 6.29 27.56 -3.52
CA SER A 133 7.11 28.08 -2.43
C SER A 133 6.24 28.87 -1.48
N LEU A 134 6.42 28.66 -0.18
CA LEU A 134 5.62 29.26 0.88
C LEU A 134 6.53 29.85 1.96
N GLY A 135 5.96 30.69 2.83
CA GLY A 135 6.66 31.27 3.98
C GLY A 135 7.95 31.97 3.61
N ILE A 136 9.06 31.57 4.21
CA ILE A 136 10.39 32.16 3.96
C ILE A 136 10.91 31.94 2.54
N LEU A 137 10.39 30.97 1.80
CA LEU A 137 10.72 30.71 0.40
C LEU A 137 9.73 31.37 -0.58
N SER A 138 8.78 32.16 -0.10
CA SER A 138 7.82 32.87 -0.96
C SER A 138 8.58 33.78 -1.96
N GLY A 139 8.26 33.65 -3.25
CA GLY A 139 8.96 34.32 -4.34
C GLY A 139 10.05 33.47 -5.02
N ALA A 140 10.57 32.43 -4.37
CA ALA A 140 11.48 31.49 -4.99
C ALA A 140 10.74 30.50 -5.90
N ASN A 141 11.48 29.83 -6.78
CA ASN A 141 10.98 28.73 -7.62
C ASN A 141 11.45 27.39 -7.04
N PHE A 142 10.52 26.65 -6.44
CA PHE A 142 10.76 25.33 -5.87
C PHE A 142 10.38 24.22 -6.87
N LYS A 143 11.28 23.26 -7.09
CA LYS A 143 11.08 22.13 -8.00
C LYS A 143 11.57 20.83 -7.39
N LEU A 144 10.78 19.77 -7.56
CA LEU A 144 11.11 18.41 -7.18
C LEU A 144 11.47 17.57 -8.42
N LYS A 145 12.52 16.79 -8.31
CA LYS A 145 12.92 15.86 -9.37
C LYS A 145 12.10 14.57 -9.25
N LYS A 146 11.58 14.12 -10.39
CA LYS A 146 10.96 12.79 -10.48
C LYS A 146 11.98 11.72 -10.14
N SER A 147 11.52 10.63 -9.54
CA SER A 147 12.39 9.51 -9.16
C SER A 147 11.73 8.17 -9.44
N LEU A 148 12.57 7.16 -9.59
CA LEU A 148 12.18 5.75 -9.67
C LEU A 148 12.98 5.01 -8.60
N ASP A 149 12.31 4.54 -7.58
CA ASP A 149 12.94 4.08 -6.35
C ASP A 149 12.46 2.66 -5.97
N PRO A 150 13.28 1.88 -5.25
CA PRO A 150 12.89 0.56 -4.78
C PRO A 150 11.85 0.65 -3.64
N ILE A 151 10.97 -0.34 -3.61
CA ILE A 151 9.94 -0.51 -2.58
C ILE A 151 9.95 -1.94 -2.06
N PHE A 152 9.90 -2.07 -0.73
CA PHE A 152 9.69 -3.33 -0.02
C PHE A 152 8.29 -3.34 0.55
N GLN A 153 7.62 -4.47 0.45
CA GLN A 153 6.25 -4.65 0.87
C GLN A 153 6.11 -5.89 1.74
N THR A 154 5.30 -5.80 2.76
CA THR A 154 4.82 -6.94 3.54
C THR A 154 3.38 -6.68 3.95
N GLY A 155 2.60 -7.73 4.05
CA GLY A 155 1.21 -7.59 4.43
C GLY A 155 0.53 -8.94 4.58
N PHE A 156 -0.76 -8.87 4.86
CA PHE A 156 -1.61 -10.06 4.87
C PHE A 156 -3.04 -9.73 4.47
N ASP A 157 -3.71 -10.70 3.89
CA ASP A 157 -5.15 -10.69 3.70
C ASP A 157 -5.80 -11.60 4.77
N TYR A 158 -6.78 -11.07 5.49
CA TYR A 158 -7.67 -11.83 6.37
C TYR A 158 -8.97 -12.12 5.62
N VAL A 159 -9.22 -13.38 5.35
CA VAL A 159 -10.35 -13.84 4.54
C VAL A 159 -11.64 -13.76 5.33
N VAL A 160 -12.61 -12.99 4.83
CA VAL A 160 -13.95 -12.89 5.42
C VAL A 160 -14.91 -13.88 4.74
N ASN A 161 -14.78 -14.04 3.42
CA ASN A 161 -15.53 -15.04 2.65
C ASN A 161 -14.76 -15.36 1.34
N GLU A 162 -15.36 -16.19 0.46
CA GLU A 162 -14.74 -16.63 -0.80
C GLU A 162 -14.28 -15.50 -1.73
N LYS A 163 -14.84 -14.30 -1.60
CA LYS A 163 -14.58 -13.16 -2.50
C LYS A 163 -14.00 -11.95 -1.79
N ILE A 164 -14.15 -11.85 -0.48
CA ILE A 164 -13.82 -10.64 0.28
C ILE A 164 -12.81 -10.97 1.36
N SER A 165 -11.80 -10.13 1.47
CA SER A 165 -10.81 -10.16 2.56
C SER A 165 -10.56 -8.73 3.07
N LEU A 166 -10.08 -8.62 4.30
CA LEU A 166 -9.49 -7.42 4.85
C LEU A 166 -7.97 -7.51 4.68
N ASN A 167 -7.35 -6.43 4.30
CA ASN A 167 -5.92 -6.39 4.04
C ASN A 167 -5.24 -5.35 4.91
N LEU A 168 -4.13 -5.74 5.52
CA LEU A 168 -3.14 -4.84 6.10
C LEU A 168 -1.87 -4.93 5.27
N ASP A 169 -1.39 -3.79 4.81
CA ASP A 169 -0.19 -3.67 3.97
C ASP A 169 0.76 -2.63 4.54
N VAL A 170 2.03 -2.96 4.59
CA VAL A 170 3.11 -2.07 5.04
C VAL A 170 4.18 -2.02 3.97
N ARG A 171 4.57 -0.82 3.57
CA ARG A 171 5.62 -0.61 2.57
C ARG A 171 6.71 0.30 3.11
N LYS A 172 7.95 -0.11 2.91
CA LYS A 172 9.14 0.69 3.15
C LYS A 172 9.67 1.17 1.80
N LEU A 173 9.75 2.48 1.66
CA LEU A 173 10.28 3.12 0.47
C LEU A 173 11.68 3.67 0.78
N LYS A 174 12.54 3.69 -0.24
CA LYS A 174 13.80 4.42 -0.18
C LYS A 174 13.78 5.39 -1.34
N THR A 175 13.46 6.66 -1.08
CA THR A 175 13.35 7.68 -2.13
C THR A 175 14.63 8.52 -2.21
N SER A 176 15.05 8.81 -3.42
CA SER A 176 16.23 9.62 -3.75
C SER A 176 15.86 10.91 -4.50
N SER A 177 14.65 11.43 -4.24
CA SER A 177 14.20 12.65 -4.89
C SER A 177 15.06 13.86 -4.52
N GLY A 178 15.54 14.58 -5.51
CA GLY A 178 16.21 15.86 -5.31
C GLY A 178 15.21 17.04 -5.35
N ALA A 179 15.48 18.06 -4.57
CA ALA A 179 14.81 19.35 -4.65
C ALA A 179 15.77 20.43 -5.16
N SER A 180 15.27 21.36 -5.95
CA SER A 180 16.01 22.57 -6.33
C SER A 180 15.19 23.80 -6.03
N VAL A 181 15.83 24.79 -5.42
CA VAL A 181 15.24 26.10 -5.16
C VAL A 181 16.06 27.14 -5.92
N THR A 182 15.41 27.91 -6.76
CA THR A 182 16.01 28.97 -7.54
C THR A 182 15.32 30.31 -7.26
N GLU A 183 15.88 31.42 -7.75
CA GLU A 183 15.32 32.77 -7.55
C GLU A 183 15.21 33.19 -6.08
N LEU A 184 16.09 32.71 -5.22
CA LEU A 184 16.10 33.04 -3.80
C LEU A 184 16.27 34.55 -3.50
N HIS A 185 16.84 35.33 -4.44
CA HIS A 185 16.93 36.78 -4.35
C HIS A 185 15.56 37.49 -4.30
N LYS A 186 14.49 36.80 -4.72
CA LYS A 186 13.10 37.31 -4.64
C LYS A 186 12.43 37.04 -3.29
N THR A 187 13.11 36.31 -2.40
CA THR A 187 12.64 36.02 -1.06
C THR A 187 13.11 37.06 -0.04
N ILE A 188 12.76 36.89 1.22
CA ILE A 188 13.26 37.70 2.32
C ILE A 188 14.79 37.67 2.48
N MET A 189 15.49 36.71 1.84
CA MET A 189 16.95 36.62 1.85
C MET A 189 17.64 37.75 1.02
N GLY A 190 16.88 38.34 0.10
CA GLY A 190 17.37 39.50 -0.69
C GLY A 190 18.42 39.16 -1.73
N PRO A 191 19.04 40.22 -2.33
CA PRO A 191 19.87 40.08 -3.52
C PRO A 191 21.18 39.30 -3.33
N TYR A 192 21.64 39.12 -2.11
CA TYR A 192 22.85 38.35 -1.79
C TYR A 192 22.60 36.84 -1.64
N ALA A 193 21.32 36.39 -1.77
CA ALA A 193 21.00 34.96 -1.69
C ALA A 193 21.62 34.17 -2.86
N PRO A 194 22.00 32.92 -2.67
CA PRO A 194 22.47 32.05 -3.74
C PRO A 194 21.45 31.97 -4.87
N GLN A 195 21.92 31.92 -6.12
CA GLN A 195 21.03 31.83 -7.28
C GLN A 195 20.28 30.49 -7.30
N ARG A 196 20.90 29.45 -6.76
CA ARG A 196 20.35 28.09 -6.72
C ARG A 196 20.85 27.31 -5.51
N ILE A 197 19.96 26.57 -4.89
CA ILE A 197 20.28 25.56 -3.89
C ILE A 197 19.71 24.24 -4.38
N ASP A 198 20.55 23.21 -4.50
CA ASP A 198 20.14 21.82 -4.73
C ASP A 198 20.24 21.06 -3.43
N TYR A 199 19.20 20.31 -3.11
CA TYR A 199 19.09 19.51 -1.90
C TYR A 199 18.66 18.09 -2.25
N GLU A 200 19.40 17.09 -1.80
CA GLU A 200 19.01 15.69 -1.93
C GLU A 200 18.13 15.29 -0.74
N MET A 201 16.90 14.98 -1.02
CA MET A 201 15.94 14.53 0.00
C MET A 201 16.04 13.01 0.16
N GLY A 202 16.98 12.56 0.97
CA GLY A 202 17.04 11.14 1.37
C GLY A 202 15.93 10.79 2.34
N MET A 203 14.79 10.36 1.84
CA MET A 203 13.67 9.90 2.68
C MET A 203 13.53 8.38 2.63
N GLN A 204 13.12 7.82 3.75
CA GLN A 204 12.75 6.40 3.86
C GLN A 204 11.34 6.27 4.43
N PRO A 205 10.31 6.77 3.73
CA PRO A 205 8.96 6.76 4.28
C PRO A 205 8.46 5.34 4.47
N LEU A 206 7.63 5.19 5.51
CA LEU A 206 6.85 4.00 5.76
C LEU A 206 5.40 4.30 5.39
N THR A 207 4.74 3.41 4.67
CA THR A 207 3.29 3.48 4.46
C THR A 207 2.61 2.33 5.14
N VAL A 208 1.44 2.61 5.71
CA VAL A 208 0.56 1.59 6.31
C VAL A 208 -0.82 1.76 5.68
N SER A 209 -1.34 0.69 5.10
CA SER A 209 -2.62 0.70 4.39
C SER A 209 -3.59 -0.31 4.98
N LEU A 210 -4.84 0.11 5.10
CA LEU A 210 -5.97 -0.75 5.42
C LEU A 210 -6.88 -0.80 4.21
N ASN A 211 -7.12 -2.00 3.69
CA ASN A 211 -7.85 -2.20 2.45
C ASN A 211 -8.95 -3.25 2.59
N PHE A 212 -10.02 -3.04 1.82
CA PHE A 212 -10.92 -4.09 1.40
C PHE A 212 -10.35 -4.75 0.15
N THR A 213 -10.40 -6.07 0.12
CA THR A 213 -9.89 -6.89 -0.97
C THR A 213 -11.02 -7.68 -1.59
N TRP A 214 -11.13 -7.62 -2.92
CA TRP A 214 -12.03 -8.46 -3.71
C TRP A 214 -11.21 -9.44 -4.54
N LEU A 215 -11.57 -10.72 -4.43
CA LEU A 215 -10.94 -11.81 -5.17
C LEU A 215 -11.83 -12.25 -6.33
N PHE A 216 -11.30 -12.20 -7.53
CA PHE A 216 -11.94 -12.67 -8.75
C PHE A 216 -11.24 -13.93 -9.24
N HIS A 217 -11.88 -15.06 -9.05
CA HIS A 217 -11.33 -16.36 -9.44
C HIS A 217 -11.36 -16.57 -10.95
N ASN A 218 -10.34 -17.24 -11.47
CA ASN A 218 -10.32 -17.70 -12.85
C ASN A 218 -11.49 -18.68 -13.08
N PRO A 219 -12.44 -18.38 -14.00
CA PRO A 219 -13.67 -19.15 -14.14
C PRO A 219 -13.43 -20.63 -14.51
N LYS A 220 -12.37 -20.96 -15.24
CA LYS A 220 -12.03 -22.34 -15.61
C LYS A 220 -11.61 -23.15 -14.39
N LYS A 221 -10.69 -22.68 -13.59
CA LYS A 221 -10.21 -23.36 -12.38
C LYS A 221 -11.29 -23.39 -11.26
N PHE A 222 -12.13 -22.38 -11.16
CA PHE A 222 -13.22 -22.34 -10.21
C PHE A 222 -14.26 -23.43 -10.48
N ARG A 223 -14.64 -23.65 -11.73
CA ARG A 223 -15.55 -24.73 -12.15
C ARG A 223 -14.96 -26.12 -11.90
N GLU A 224 -13.69 -26.32 -12.22
CA GLU A 224 -13.01 -27.59 -11.98
C GLU A 224 -12.98 -27.99 -10.51
N ARG A 225 -12.65 -27.03 -9.63
CA ARG A 225 -12.61 -27.26 -8.18
C ARG A 225 -13.98 -27.55 -7.59
N ARG A 226 -15.00 -26.78 -7.98
CA ARG A 226 -16.36 -27.00 -7.53
C ARG A 226 -16.83 -28.41 -7.89
N SER A 227 -16.57 -28.87 -9.11
CA SER A 227 -16.90 -30.23 -9.54
C SER A 227 -16.15 -31.31 -8.76
N LEU A 228 -14.87 -31.07 -8.40
CA LEU A 228 -14.09 -31.99 -7.56
C LEU A 228 -14.62 -32.05 -6.12
N GLN A 229 -14.92 -30.92 -5.51
CA GLN A 229 -15.52 -30.86 -4.17
C GLN A 229 -16.88 -31.58 -4.11
N GLU A 230 -17.74 -31.34 -5.10
CA GLU A 230 -19.03 -32.04 -5.21
C GLU A 230 -18.83 -33.56 -5.33
N ARG A 231 -17.85 -34.03 -6.12
CA ARG A 231 -17.53 -35.47 -6.22
C ARG A 231 -16.99 -36.06 -4.91
N VAL A 232 -16.15 -35.33 -4.18
CA VAL A 232 -15.63 -35.77 -2.87
C VAL A 232 -16.74 -35.84 -1.84
N THR A 233 -17.61 -34.84 -1.77
CA THR A 233 -18.77 -34.82 -0.85
C THR A 233 -19.75 -35.97 -1.14
N LEU A 234 -20.03 -36.24 -2.41
CA LEU A 234 -20.86 -37.34 -2.83
C LEU A 234 -20.26 -38.71 -2.45
N LYS A 235 -18.95 -38.88 -2.62
CA LYS A 235 -18.25 -40.10 -2.19
C LYS A 235 -18.29 -40.30 -0.67
N GLN A 236 -18.12 -39.22 0.11
CA GLN A 236 -18.24 -39.29 1.58
C GLN A 236 -19.67 -39.64 2.00
N LYS A 237 -20.70 -38.98 1.45
CA LYS A 237 -22.10 -39.31 1.73
C LYS A 237 -22.42 -40.78 1.42
N ARG A 238 -21.95 -41.32 0.28
CA ARG A 238 -22.14 -42.71 -0.09
C ARG A 238 -21.48 -43.69 0.90
N LYS A 239 -20.27 -43.37 1.39
CA LYS A 239 -19.59 -44.18 2.42
C LYS A 239 -20.35 -44.20 3.73
N THR A 240 -20.85 -43.03 4.16
CA THR A 240 -21.64 -42.91 5.42
C THR A 240 -22.94 -43.70 5.31
N ILE A 241 -23.67 -43.56 4.19
CA ILE A 241 -24.92 -44.31 3.97
C ILE A 241 -24.67 -45.84 3.96
N LYS A 242 -23.55 -46.27 3.33
CA LYS A 242 -23.20 -47.70 3.34
C LYS A 242 -22.90 -48.21 4.75
N ALA A 243 -22.11 -47.45 5.53
CA ALA A 243 -21.78 -47.81 6.90
C ALA A 243 -23.02 -47.90 7.82
N ILE A 244 -24.05 -47.05 7.62
CA ILE A 244 -25.31 -47.09 8.37
C ILE A 244 -26.15 -48.28 7.94
N ARG A 245 -26.11 -48.73 6.69
CA ARG A 245 -26.87 -49.85 6.19
C ARG A 245 -26.28 -51.20 6.59
N ASP A 246 -25.01 -51.25 6.90
CA ASP A 246 -24.26 -52.46 7.26
C ASP A 246 -24.26 -52.69 8.81
N ILE A 247 -24.96 -51.82 9.59
CA ILE A 247 -25.31 -51.95 11.02
C ILE A 247 -26.71 -52.54 11.15
#